data_27f30158c1eaa22365b2b1773866f17c
#
_entry.id   27f30158c1eaa22365b2b1773866f17c
#
_cell.length_a   1.000
_cell.length_b   1.000
_cell.length_c   1.000
_cell.angle_alpha   90.00
_cell.angle_beta   90.00
_cell.angle_gamma   90.00
#
_symmetry.space_group_name_H-M   'P 1'
#
loop_
_entity.id
_entity.type
_entity.pdbx_description
1 polymer ?
#
loop_
_entity_poly.entity_id
_entity_poly.type
_entity_poly.pdbx_seq_one_letter_code
_entity_poly.pdbx_strand_id
1 'polypeptide(L)'
;MKAISSMATRHVLADLAAAAVAAGLPALDIESVGGVDAAERVAAGESFDLVFLADGALSKLADAGHVDAATLTPLLLSQVAVAVASGDSEPAARPDGPAFADASALREALRAAKRIGYSTGPSGTALVKMIDDWGLAHELGDRLVQAKPGIPVAKSLAEGDVDLGFQQLSELVGQPGIRILGVMPDECAIDTAFAGAVATTSADAARAGQVLAFLGSESTAAIKASHAFGIPA
;
A
#
# COMPACT_ATOMS: atom_id res chain seq x y z
N MET A 1 -6.26 -19.40 -13.61
CA MET A 1 -7.15 -19.08 -12.49
C MET A 1 -7.46 -17.59 -12.57
N LYS A 2 -8.70 -17.20 -12.37
CA LYS A 2 -9.13 -15.78 -12.44
C LYS A 2 -9.03 -15.13 -11.07
N ALA A 3 -8.43 -13.97 -11.00
CA ALA A 3 -8.29 -13.24 -9.73
C ALA A 3 -8.64 -11.76 -9.89
N ILE A 4 -9.04 -11.13 -8.80
CA ILE A 4 -9.28 -9.69 -8.73
C ILE A 4 -8.44 -9.07 -7.64
N SER A 5 -7.90 -7.87 -7.89
CA SER A 5 -7.06 -7.16 -6.93
C SER A 5 -7.32 -5.65 -6.89
N SER A 6 -6.85 -5.03 -5.81
CA SER A 6 -6.68 -3.59 -5.76
C SER A 6 -5.57 -3.12 -6.71
N MET A 7 -5.75 -1.96 -7.35
CA MET A 7 -4.72 -1.31 -8.16
C MET A 7 -3.40 -1.10 -7.41
N ALA A 8 -3.46 -0.88 -6.10
CA ALA A 8 -2.27 -0.63 -5.27
C ALA A 8 -1.27 -1.80 -5.27
N THR A 9 -1.73 -3.01 -5.51
CA THR A 9 -0.92 -4.23 -5.46
C THR A 9 -0.62 -4.84 -6.84
N ARG A 10 -1.06 -4.20 -7.94
CA ARG A 10 -1.02 -4.80 -9.29
C ARG A 10 0.37 -5.26 -9.74
N HIS A 11 1.40 -4.45 -9.49
CA HIS A 11 2.74 -4.74 -9.98
C HIS A 11 3.40 -5.87 -9.19
N VAL A 12 3.34 -5.81 -7.86
CA VAL A 12 3.89 -6.87 -7.01
C VAL A 12 3.14 -8.19 -7.21
N LEU A 13 1.82 -8.17 -7.40
CA LEU A 13 1.05 -9.39 -7.68
C LEU A 13 1.37 -9.99 -9.04
N ALA A 14 1.68 -9.17 -10.05
CA ALA A 14 2.13 -9.68 -11.36
C ALA A 14 3.44 -10.47 -11.24
N ASP A 15 4.43 -9.95 -10.51
CA ASP A 15 5.71 -10.63 -10.30
C ASP A 15 5.57 -11.87 -9.40
N LEU A 16 4.72 -11.79 -8.38
CA LEU A 16 4.37 -12.94 -7.53
C LEU A 16 3.69 -14.05 -8.34
N ALA A 17 2.77 -13.69 -9.24
CA ALA A 17 2.10 -14.64 -10.14
C ALA A 17 3.09 -15.30 -11.11
N ALA A 18 4.03 -14.53 -11.66
CA ALA A 18 5.10 -15.07 -12.50
C ALA A 18 5.99 -16.06 -11.73
N ALA A 19 6.33 -15.73 -10.47
CA ALA A 19 7.10 -16.64 -9.60
C ALA A 19 6.32 -17.93 -9.27
N ALA A 20 5.00 -17.85 -9.07
CA ALA A 20 4.15 -19.02 -8.86
C ALA A 20 4.17 -19.96 -10.07
N VAL A 21 4.09 -19.41 -11.28
CA VAL A 21 4.22 -20.20 -12.54
C VAL A 21 5.60 -20.86 -12.64
N ALA A 22 6.66 -20.14 -12.30
CA ALA A 22 8.03 -20.69 -12.28
C ALA A 22 8.18 -21.83 -11.26
N ALA A 23 7.39 -21.82 -10.18
CA ALA A 23 7.30 -22.88 -9.18
C ALA A 23 6.37 -24.04 -9.57
N GLY A 24 5.81 -24.04 -10.79
CA GLY A 24 4.92 -25.09 -11.30
C GLY A 24 3.46 -24.96 -10.86
N LEU A 25 3.07 -23.84 -10.32
CA LEU A 25 1.68 -23.54 -9.92
C LEU A 25 0.90 -22.95 -11.11
N PRO A 26 -0.44 -22.97 -11.06
CA PRO A 26 -1.30 -22.40 -12.10
C PRO A 26 -1.04 -20.91 -12.33
N ALA A 27 -1.12 -20.49 -13.58
CA ALA A 27 -1.09 -19.08 -13.94
C ALA A 27 -2.32 -18.34 -13.38
N LEU A 28 -2.10 -17.12 -12.89
CA LEU A 28 -3.15 -16.20 -12.46
C LEU A 28 -3.41 -15.18 -13.57
N ASP A 29 -4.68 -15.02 -13.92
CA ASP A 29 -5.20 -13.91 -14.71
C ASP A 29 -5.78 -12.89 -13.70
N ILE A 30 -5.01 -11.84 -13.41
CA ILE A 30 -5.32 -10.88 -12.35
C ILE A 30 -5.87 -9.60 -12.97
N GLU A 31 -7.13 -9.33 -12.72
CA GLU A 31 -7.73 -8.02 -13.01
C GLU A 31 -7.51 -7.09 -11.82
N SER A 32 -6.93 -5.91 -12.05
CA SER A 32 -6.68 -4.91 -11.01
C SER A 32 -7.53 -3.68 -11.24
N VAL A 33 -8.40 -3.36 -10.27
CA VAL A 33 -9.34 -2.23 -10.30
C VAL A 33 -9.29 -1.44 -8.99
N GLY A 34 -10.14 -0.44 -8.81
CA GLY A 34 -10.28 0.24 -7.52
C GLY A 34 -10.65 -0.75 -6.41
N GLY A 35 -10.06 -0.61 -5.22
CA GLY A 35 -10.32 -1.57 -4.13
C GLY A 35 -11.79 -1.67 -3.72
N VAL A 36 -12.55 -0.58 -3.83
CA VAL A 36 -14.00 -0.55 -3.57
C VAL A 36 -14.74 -1.30 -4.68
N ASP A 37 -14.42 -1.00 -5.95
CA ASP A 37 -15.02 -1.68 -7.10
C ASP A 37 -14.75 -3.19 -7.08
N ALA A 38 -13.51 -3.60 -6.77
CA ALA A 38 -13.18 -5.02 -6.61
C ALA A 38 -14.03 -5.70 -5.53
N ALA A 39 -14.19 -5.05 -4.36
CA ALA A 39 -15.00 -5.59 -3.27
C ALA A 39 -16.48 -5.69 -3.66
N GLU A 40 -17.03 -4.68 -4.33
CA GLU A 40 -18.42 -4.68 -4.80
C GLU A 40 -18.68 -5.77 -5.83
N ARG A 41 -17.76 -6.02 -6.77
CA ARG A 41 -17.88 -7.09 -7.78
C ARG A 41 -17.86 -8.48 -7.15
N VAL A 42 -16.97 -8.70 -6.15
CA VAL A 42 -16.94 -9.95 -5.38
C VAL A 42 -18.24 -10.12 -4.59
N ALA A 43 -18.73 -9.10 -3.91
CA ALA A 43 -19.99 -9.12 -3.18
C ALA A 43 -21.21 -9.35 -4.09
N ALA A 44 -21.15 -8.90 -5.34
CA ALA A 44 -22.17 -9.17 -6.36
C ALA A 44 -22.14 -10.61 -6.90
N GLY A 45 -21.18 -11.44 -6.47
CA GLY A 45 -21.07 -12.85 -6.87
C GLY A 45 -20.38 -13.07 -8.22
N GLU A 46 -19.60 -12.07 -8.70
CA GLU A 46 -18.77 -12.29 -9.88
C GLU A 46 -17.76 -13.42 -9.61
N SER A 47 -17.55 -14.29 -10.59
CA SER A 47 -16.77 -15.51 -10.41
C SER A 47 -15.28 -15.22 -10.47
N PHE A 48 -14.60 -15.40 -9.33
CA PHE A 48 -13.14 -15.38 -9.16
C PHE A 48 -12.67 -16.61 -8.39
N ASP A 49 -11.40 -16.97 -8.54
CA ASP A 49 -10.75 -18.00 -7.73
C ASP A 49 -10.05 -17.37 -6.52
N LEU A 50 -9.41 -16.20 -6.70
CA LEU A 50 -8.68 -15.49 -5.68
C LEU A 50 -9.05 -14.01 -5.64
N VAL A 51 -9.05 -13.44 -4.44
CA VAL A 51 -9.33 -12.02 -4.17
C VAL A 51 -8.18 -11.44 -3.36
N PHE A 52 -7.62 -10.28 -3.80
CA PHE A 52 -6.51 -9.58 -3.15
C PHE A 52 -6.89 -8.13 -2.85
N LEU A 53 -7.15 -7.81 -1.59
CA LEU A 53 -7.61 -6.50 -1.14
C LEU A 53 -6.90 -6.06 0.14
N ALA A 54 -7.12 -4.80 0.53
CA ALA A 54 -6.78 -4.37 1.89
C ALA A 54 -7.50 -5.26 2.91
N ASP A 55 -6.80 -5.62 3.97
CA ASP A 55 -7.25 -6.60 4.97
C ASP A 55 -8.65 -6.30 5.51
N GLY A 56 -8.93 -5.06 5.87
CA GLY A 56 -10.26 -4.68 6.37
C GLY A 56 -11.40 -4.80 5.34
N ALA A 57 -11.11 -4.71 4.03
CA ALA A 57 -12.10 -4.94 2.99
C ALA A 57 -12.32 -6.44 2.77
N LEU A 58 -11.23 -7.21 2.80
CA LEU A 58 -11.28 -8.66 2.62
C LEU A 58 -11.95 -9.36 3.80
N SER A 59 -11.70 -8.89 5.04
CA SER A 59 -12.39 -9.37 6.24
C SER A 59 -13.90 -9.17 6.17
N LYS A 60 -14.36 -8.02 5.67
CA LYS A 60 -15.81 -7.78 5.47
C LYS A 60 -16.43 -8.75 4.44
N LEU A 61 -15.69 -9.08 3.38
CA LEU A 61 -16.14 -10.07 2.40
C LEU A 61 -16.18 -11.49 3.00
N ALA A 62 -15.24 -11.81 3.89
CA ALA A 62 -15.23 -13.08 4.63
C ALA A 62 -16.42 -13.17 5.60
N ASP A 63 -16.71 -12.13 6.36
CA ASP A 63 -17.87 -12.05 7.27
C ASP A 63 -19.21 -12.19 6.52
N ALA A 64 -19.25 -11.67 5.28
CA ALA A 64 -20.42 -11.79 4.39
C ALA A 64 -20.48 -13.12 3.61
N GLY A 65 -19.48 -14.01 3.72
CA GLY A 65 -19.44 -15.31 3.08
C GLY A 65 -19.08 -15.29 1.59
N HIS A 66 -18.46 -14.23 1.09
CA HIS A 66 -18.03 -14.12 -0.32
C HIS A 66 -16.64 -14.68 -0.57
N VAL A 67 -15.82 -14.79 0.47
CA VAL A 67 -14.52 -15.47 0.45
C VAL A 67 -14.44 -16.43 1.63
N ASP A 68 -13.63 -17.47 1.52
CA ASP A 68 -13.42 -18.44 2.59
C ASP A 68 -12.52 -17.82 3.67
N ALA A 69 -13.09 -17.53 4.83
CA ALA A 69 -12.42 -16.94 5.99
C ALA A 69 -11.22 -17.75 6.47
N ALA A 70 -11.25 -19.09 6.31
CA ALA A 70 -10.14 -19.97 6.70
C ALA A 70 -8.90 -19.81 5.80
N THR A 71 -9.07 -19.19 4.64
CA THR A 71 -7.98 -18.96 3.67
C THR A 71 -7.37 -17.57 3.73
N LEU A 72 -7.87 -16.68 4.59
CA LEU A 72 -7.30 -15.35 4.75
C LEU A 72 -5.79 -15.42 5.00
N THR A 73 -5.02 -14.88 4.07
CA THR A 73 -3.56 -14.94 4.09
C THR A 73 -2.99 -13.52 4.01
N PRO A 74 -2.32 -13.03 5.05
CA PRO A 74 -1.58 -11.76 4.98
C PRO A 74 -0.48 -11.84 3.91
N LEU A 75 -0.38 -10.85 3.04
CA LEU A 75 0.56 -10.87 1.92
C LEU A 75 1.57 -9.73 1.94
N LEU A 76 1.09 -8.50 2.11
CA LEU A 76 1.87 -7.29 1.87
C LEU A 76 1.56 -6.25 2.94
N LEU A 77 2.58 -5.53 3.38
CA LEU A 77 2.44 -4.36 4.23
C LEU A 77 2.89 -3.12 3.44
N SER A 78 1.97 -2.23 3.15
CA SER A 78 2.26 -0.94 2.53
C SER A 78 2.40 0.11 3.62
N GLN A 79 3.55 0.80 3.66
CA GLN A 79 3.89 1.78 4.70
C GLN A 79 3.90 3.18 4.12
N VAL A 80 3.42 4.17 4.86
CA VAL A 80 3.61 5.57 4.53
C VAL A 80 5.03 5.98 4.85
N ALA A 81 5.68 6.62 3.88
CA ALA A 81 7.00 7.17 4.04
C ALA A 81 7.00 8.69 3.90
N VAL A 82 8.06 9.30 4.41
CA VAL A 82 8.30 10.73 4.39
C VAL A 82 9.39 11.04 3.38
N ALA A 83 9.17 12.04 2.53
CA ALA A 83 10.13 12.47 1.52
C ALA A 83 10.25 13.98 1.46
N VAL A 84 11.37 14.43 0.90
CA VAL A 84 11.70 15.84 0.61
C VAL A 84 12.21 15.95 -0.82
N ALA A 85 12.26 17.16 -1.38
CA ALA A 85 12.97 17.40 -2.63
C ALA A 85 14.46 17.06 -2.48
N SER A 86 15.10 16.45 -3.48
CA SER A 86 16.53 16.15 -3.47
C SER A 86 17.36 17.16 -4.27
N GLY A 87 16.76 17.78 -5.27
CA GLY A 87 17.47 18.66 -6.19
C GLY A 87 18.29 17.91 -7.26
N ASP A 88 18.29 16.58 -7.26
CA ASP A 88 18.92 15.73 -8.27
C ASP A 88 17.87 14.90 -9.02
N SER A 89 18.27 14.26 -10.12
CA SER A 89 17.41 13.44 -10.96
C SER A 89 17.55 11.94 -10.70
N GLU A 90 18.32 11.55 -9.70
CA GLU A 90 18.48 10.13 -9.37
C GLU A 90 17.19 9.55 -8.84
N PRO A 91 16.84 8.32 -9.22
CA PRO A 91 15.68 7.64 -8.67
C PRO A 91 15.81 7.46 -7.15
N ALA A 92 14.76 7.83 -6.41
CA ALA A 92 14.77 7.73 -4.96
C ALA A 92 14.94 6.28 -4.50
N ALA A 93 15.98 6.04 -3.70
CA ALA A 93 16.25 4.72 -3.13
C ALA A 93 15.29 4.42 -1.95
N ARG A 94 15.07 3.12 -1.70
CA ARG A 94 14.36 2.66 -0.51
C ARG A 94 15.18 3.02 0.74
N PRO A 95 14.59 3.62 1.78
CA PRO A 95 15.28 3.90 3.03
C PRO A 95 15.43 2.63 3.89
N ASP A 96 16.43 2.64 4.79
CA ASP A 96 16.70 1.52 5.68
C ASP A 96 15.86 1.53 6.98
N GLY A 97 15.12 2.59 7.27
CA GLY A 97 14.40 2.73 8.53
C GLY A 97 13.43 3.90 8.58
N PRO A 98 13.00 4.31 9.79
CA PRO A 98 12.09 5.41 9.97
C PRO A 98 12.75 6.76 9.67
N ALA A 99 11.93 7.71 9.19
CA ALA A 99 12.36 9.09 8.87
C ALA A 99 12.74 9.89 10.09
N PHE A 100 12.16 9.58 11.24
CA PHE A 100 12.33 10.26 12.51
C PHE A 100 12.44 9.25 13.64
N ALA A 101 13.10 9.63 14.72
CA ALA A 101 13.33 8.75 15.86
C ALA A 101 12.02 8.32 16.56
N ASP A 102 11.05 9.24 16.60
CA ASP A 102 9.78 9.07 17.30
C ASP A 102 8.69 10.04 16.79
N ALA A 103 7.50 9.93 17.32
CA ALA A 103 6.37 10.79 16.99
C ALA A 103 6.60 12.27 17.39
N SER A 104 7.44 12.56 18.38
CA SER A 104 7.76 13.93 18.77
C SER A 104 8.61 14.63 17.70
N ALA A 105 9.64 13.94 17.21
CA ALA A 105 10.48 14.44 16.12
C ALA A 105 9.68 14.65 14.83
N LEU A 106 8.71 13.76 14.54
CA LEU A 106 7.80 13.95 13.41
C LEU A 106 6.92 15.19 13.58
N ARG A 107 6.36 15.43 14.79
CA ARG A 107 5.56 16.64 15.06
C ARG A 107 6.38 17.93 14.90
N GLU A 108 7.64 17.92 15.33
CA GLU A 108 8.55 19.05 15.12
C GLU A 108 8.82 19.30 13.64
N ALA A 109 9.05 18.25 12.85
CA ALA A 109 9.22 18.35 11.40
C ALA A 109 7.97 18.91 10.71
N LEU A 110 6.78 18.46 11.11
CA LEU A 110 5.50 19.01 10.62
C LEU A 110 5.37 20.51 10.93
N ARG A 111 5.74 20.95 12.14
CA ARG A 111 5.71 22.37 12.51
C ARG A 111 6.72 23.20 11.73
N ALA A 112 7.89 22.65 11.43
CA ALA A 112 8.96 23.32 10.69
C ALA A 112 8.66 23.44 9.19
N ALA A 113 7.94 22.49 8.61
CA ALA A 113 7.60 22.47 7.20
C ALA A 113 6.72 23.65 6.80
N LYS A 114 7.01 24.26 5.66
CA LYS A 114 6.20 25.38 5.11
C LYS A 114 4.95 24.85 4.41
N ARG A 115 5.08 23.75 3.68
CA ARG A 115 3.98 23.10 2.94
C ARG A 115 4.14 21.58 3.00
N ILE A 116 3.09 20.90 3.44
CA ILE A 116 3.08 19.46 3.70
C ILE A 116 2.18 18.80 2.67
N GLY A 117 2.78 18.01 1.79
CA GLY A 117 2.07 17.25 0.76
C GLY A 117 1.56 15.90 1.26
N TYR A 118 0.34 15.53 0.90
CA TYR A 118 -0.20 14.21 1.22
C TYR A 118 -1.13 13.68 0.10
N SER A 119 -1.29 12.36 0.04
CA SER A 119 -2.07 11.69 -1.01
C SER A 119 -3.59 11.86 -0.83
N THR A 120 -4.35 11.61 -1.91
CA THR A 120 -5.83 11.63 -1.88
C THR A 120 -6.43 10.34 -1.32
N GLY A 121 -5.63 9.28 -1.15
CA GLY A 121 -6.10 7.95 -0.75
C GLY A 121 -6.26 7.79 0.77
N PRO A 122 -6.54 6.56 1.23
CA PRO A 122 -6.73 6.24 2.64
C PRO A 122 -5.57 6.66 3.53
N SER A 123 -4.33 6.57 3.04
CA SER A 123 -3.13 6.99 3.78
C SER A 123 -3.10 8.50 4.05
N GLY A 124 -3.54 9.33 3.08
CA GLY A 124 -3.66 10.77 3.29
C GLY A 124 -4.77 11.12 4.29
N THR A 125 -5.90 10.42 4.22
CA THR A 125 -6.99 10.57 5.20
C THR A 125 -6.51 10.20 6.61
N ALA A 126 -5.76 9.11 6.75
CA ALA A 126 -5.20 8.68 8.02
C ALA A 126 -4.17 9.69 8.58
N LEU A 127 -3.33 10.28 7.71
CA LEU A 127 -2.39 11.32 8.09
C LEU A 127 -3.10 12.56 8.65
N VAL A 128 -4.11 13.06 7.95
CA VAL A 128 -4.89 14.23 8.39
C VAL A 128 -5.57 13.97 9.71
N LYS A 129 -6.16 12.78 9.87
CA LYS A 129 -6.77 12.37 11.15
C LYS A 129 -5.73 12.33 12.27
N MET A 130 -4.57 11.76 12.04
CA MET A 130 -3.49 11.71 13.04
C MET A 130 -3.04 13.11 13.45
N ILE A 131 -2.90 14.02 12.50
CA ILE A 131 -2.56 15.43 12.74
C ILE A 131 -3.64 16.10 13.61
N ASP A 132 -4.90 15.82 13.35
CA ASP A 132 -6.04 16.32 14.15
C ASP A 132 -6.05 15.73 15.57
N ASP A 133 -5.85 14.42 15.69
CA ASP A 133 -5.73 13.74 17.00
C ASP A 133 -4.56 14.29 17.85
N TRP A 134 -3.52 14.82 17.21
CA TRP A 134 -2.42 15.51 17.88
C TRP A 134 -2.70 16.99 18.21
N GLY A 135 -3.86 17.50 17.82
CA GLY A 135 -4.25 18.91 18.01
C GLY A 135 -3.48 19.88 17.13
N LEU A 136 -2.87 19.41 16.04
CA LEU A 136 -2.05 20.22 15.13
C LEU A 136 -2.83 20.77 13.92
N ALA A 137 -4.06 20.32 13.69
CA ALA A 137 -4.84 20.70 12.50
C ALA A 137 -4.99 22.21 12.34
N HIS A 138 -5.28 22.94 13.43
CA HIS A 138 -5.40 24.39 13.39
C HIS A 138 -4.06 25.11 13.17
N GLU A 139 -2.97 24.59 13.77
CA GLU A 139 -1.63 25.17 13.64
C GLU A 139 -1.08 24.99 12.23
N LEU A 140 -1.30 23.80 11.63
CA LEU A 140 -0.82 23.47 10.27
C LEU A 140 -1.70 24.06 9.17
N GLY A 141 -3.00 24.15 9.40
CA GLY A 141 -3.96 24.87 8.55
C GLY A 141 -3.71 24.72 7.04
N ASP A 142 -3.59 25.85 6.34
CA ASP A 142 -3.37 25.91 4.88
C ASP A 142 -2.01 25.37 4.41
N ARG A 143 -1.12 24.98 5.34
CA ARG A 143 0.14 24.30 4.99
C ARG A 143 -0.06 22.83 4.59
N LEU A 144 -1.21 22.24 4.91
CA LEU A 144 -1.59 20.90 4.47
C LEU A 144 -2.10 20.94 3.03
N VAL A 145 -1.36 20.34 2.11
CA VAL A 145 -1.64 20.37 0.68
C VAL A 145 -1.97 18.98 0.18
N GLN A 146 -3.23 18.74 -0.12
CA GLN A 146 -3.63 17.47 -0.73
C GLN A 146 -3.18 17.42 -2.19
N ALA A 147 -2.52 16.36 -2.59
CA ALA A 147 -2.19 16.11 -3.98
C ALA A 147 -3.46 16.01 -4.83
N LYS A 148 -3.40 16.46 -6.08
CA LYS A 148 -4.52 16.31 -7.01
C LYS A 148 -4.67 14.83 -7.39
N PRO A 149 -5.90 14.35 -7.66
CA PRO A 149 -6.10 12.98 -8.14
C PRO A 149 -5.21 12.66 -9.35
N GLY A 150 -4.50 11.54 -9.28
CA GLY A 150 -3.57 11.10 -10.32
C GLY A 150 -2.21 11.80 -10.33
N ILE A 151 -1.97 12.78 -9.46
CA ILE A 151 -0.67 13.43 -9.29
C ILE A 151 0.01 12.89 -8.02
N PRO A 152 1.16 12.21 -8.12
CA PRO A 152 1.87 11.74 -6.94
C PRO A 152 2.47 12.90 -6.14
N VAL A 153 2.55 12.74 -4.82
CA VAL A 153 3.22 13.72 -3.92
C VAL A 153 4.68 13.92 -4.31
N ALA A 154 5.34 12.88 -4.80
CA ALA A 154 6.71 12.96 -5.33
C ALA A 154 6.87 14.07 -6.37
N LYS A 155 5.89 14.24 -7.27
CA LYS A 155 5.92 15.31 -8.28
C LYS A 155 5.84 16.68 -7.62
N SER A 156 4.93 16.88 -6.68
CA SER A 156 4.80 18.16 -5.96
C SER A 156 6.05 18.52 -5.16
N LEU A 157 6.76 17.52 -4.63
CA LEU A 157 8.08 17.71 -3.99
C LEU A 157 9.14 18.15 -5.00
N ALA A 158 9.26 17.42 -6.12
CA ALA A 158 10.27 17.70 -7.15
C ALA A 158 10.06 19.09 -7.81
N GLU A 159 8.81 19.55 -7.93
CA GLU A 159 8.45 20.86 -8.46
C GLU A 159 8.55 22.00 -7.41
N GLY A 160 8.77 21.65 -6.13
CA GLY A 160 8.88 22.63 -5.04
C GLY A 160 7.52 23.17 -4.56
N ASP A 161 6.42 22.54 -4.94
CA ASP A 161 5.08 22.88 -4.48
C ASP A 161 4.88 22.58 -3.01
N VAL A 162 5.58 21.57 -2.49
CA VAL A 162 5.64 21.18 -1.07
C VAL A 162 7.07 20.88 -0.68
N ASP A 163 7.41 21.02 0.60
CA ASP A 163 8.78 20.79 1.11
C ASP A 163 8.89 19.53 1.98
N LEU A 164 7.76 19.01 2.48
CA LEU A 164 7.66 17.73 3.17
C LEU A 164 6.48 16.95 2.58
N GLY A 165 6.69 15.68 2.22
CA GLY A 165 5.66 14.88 1.56
C GLY A 165 5.45 13.51 2.20
N PHE A 166 4.20 13.07 2.25
CA PHE A 166 3.76 11.80 2.80
C PHE A 166 3.00 11.01 1.73
N GLN A 167 3.50 9.84 1.41
CA GLN A 167 2.88 8.93 0.43
C GLN A 167 3.30 7.48 0.74
N GLN A 168 2.61 6.51 0.15
CA GLN A 168 3.03 5.12 0.22
C GLN A 168 4.47 4.95 -0.27
N LEU A 169 5.29 4.21 0.48
CA LEU A 169 6.69 3.96 0.14
C LEU A 169 6.85 3.40 -1.29
N SER A 170 5.96 2.48 -1.68
CA SER A 170 5.94 1.87 -3.01
C SER A 170 5.68 2.87 -4.16
N GLU A 171 5.11 4.03 -3.85
CA GLU A 171 4.85 5.09 -4.83
C GLU A 171 5.97 6.14 -4.88
N LEU A 172 6.83 6.19 -3.84
CA LEU A 172 7.95 7.11 -3.74
C LEU A 172 9.25 6.50 -4.28
N VAL A 173 9.47 5.20 -4.06
CA VAL A 173 10.67 4.51 -4.55
C VAL A 173 10.75 4.58 -6.07
N GLY A 174 11.93 4.94 -6.58
CA GLY A 174 12.17 5.09 -8.02
C GLY A 174 11.74 6.44 -8.61
N GLN A 175 11.10 7.32 -7.84
CA GLN A 175 10.72 8.65 -8.33
C GLN A 175 11.96 9.58 -8.36
N PRO A 176 12.16 10.35 -9.45
CA PRO A 176 13.24 11.31 -9.54
C PRO A 176 12.94 12.61 -8.78
N GLY A 177 13.97 13.35 -8.44
CA GLY A 177 13.84 14.70 -7.85
C GLY A 177 13.45 14.72 -6.38
N ILE A 178 13.39 13.56 -5.73
CA ILE A 178 13.07 13.45 -4.31
C ILE A 178 14.06 12.56 -3.57
N ARG A 179 14.13 12.73 -2.26
CA ARG A 179 14.81 11.82 -1.34
C ARG A 179 13.83 11.34 -0.28
N ILE A 180 13.72 10.02 -0.13
CA ILE A 180 12.91 9.40 0.92
C ILE A 180 13.73 9.44 2.21
N LEU A 181 13.18 10.05 3.25
CA LEU A 181 13.82 10.14 4.57
C LEU A 181 13.69 8.82 5.34
N GLY A 182 12.57 8.13 5.18
CA GLY A 182 12.24 6.89 5.86
C GLY A 182 10.74 6.63 5.88
N VAL A 183 10.35 5.51 6.44
CA VAL A 183 8.94 5.25 6.81
C VAL A 183 8.57 6.07 8.04
N MET A 184 7.29 6.20 8.34
CA MET A 184 6.86 6.86 9.58
C MET A 184 7.34 6.07 10.80
N PRO A 185 7.61 6.75 11.95
CA PRO A 185 7.95 6.06 13.20
C PRO A 185 6.87 5.06 13.63
N ASP A 186 7.28 3.93 14.21
CA ASP A 186 6.37 2.83 14.58
C ASP A 186 5.19 3.26 15.47
N GLU A 187 5.43 4.23 16.38
CA GLU A 187 4.41 4.76 17.30
C GLU A 187 3.24 5.46 16.57
N CYS A 188 3.47 5.90 15.34
CA CYS A 188 2.51 6.65 14.54
C CYS A 188 2.51 6.18 13.07
N ALA A 189 2.93 4.94 12.85
CA ALA A 189 2.93 4.34 11.53
C ALA A 189 1.52 4.34 10.91
N ILE A 190 1.45 4.65 9.62
CA ILE A 190 0.25 4.53 8.82
C ILE A 190 0.49 3.40 7.84
N ASP A 191 0.05 2.23 8.22
CA ASP A 191 0.25 1.00 7.46
C ASP A 191 -1.06 0.52 6.84
N THR A 192 -0.96 -0.09 5.67
CA THR A 192 -2.07 -0.79 5.03
C THR A 192 -1.64 -2.21 4.76
N ALA A 193 -2.20 -3.16 5.50
CA ALA A 193 -2.05 -4.56 5.22
C ALA A 193 -2.94 -4.95 4.03
N PHE A 194 -2.38 -5.74 3.11
CA PHE A 194 -3.12 -6.39 2.03
C PHE A 194 -3.05 -7.89 2.22
N ALA A 195 -4.17 -8.54 2.04
CA ALA A 195 -4.32 -9.98 2.17
C ALA A 195 -4.92 -10.59 0.91
N GLY A 196 -4.83 -11.90 0.80
CA GLY A 196 -5.52 -12.70 -0.19
C GLY A 196 -6.46 -13.70 0.45
N ALA A 197 -7.49 -14.12 -0.28
CA ALA A 197 -8.38 -15.20 0.11
C ALA A 197 -8.91 -15.94 -1.11
N VAL A 198 -9.34 -17.18 -0.92
CA VAL A 198 -10.04 -17.96 -1.90
C VAL A 198 -11.50 -17.50 -1.96
N ALA A 199 -11.99 -17.16 -3.16
CA ALA A 199 -13.39 -16.80 -3.34
C ALA A 199 -14.30 -18.01 -3.18
N THR A 200 -15.49 -17.84 -2.59
CA THR A 200 -16.48 -18.93 -2.47
C THR A 200 -17.03 -19.39 -3.82
N THR A 201 -16.85 -18.59 -4.88
CA THR A 201 -17.18 -18.91 -6.26
C THR A 201 -16.10 -19.72 -6.98
N SER A 202 -14.95 -20.00 -6.35
CA SER A 202 -13.84 -20.74 -6.99
C SER A 202 -14.27 -22.17 -7.37
N ALA A 203 -13.98 -22.53 -8.63
CA ALA A 203 -14.22 -23.88 -9.12
C ALA A 203 -13.18 -24.90 -8.62
N ASP A 204 -11.99 -24.45 -8.18
CA ASP A 204 -10.91 -25.29 -7.65
C ASP A 204 -10.26 -24.60 -6.44
N ALA A 205 -11.00 -24.57 -5.34
CA ALA A 205 -10.58 -23.92 -4.09
C ALA A 205 -9.27 -24.51 -3.52
N ALA A 206 -9.05 -25.81 -3.67
CA ALA A 206 -7.85 -26.47 -3.19
C ALA A 206 -6.60 -25.96 -3.92
N ARG A 207 -6.69 -25.81 -5.24
CA ARG A 207 -5.58 -25.32 -6.06
C ARG A 207 -5.36 -23.82 -5.88
N ALA A 208 -6.45 -23.04 -5.72
CA ALA A 208 -6.39 -21.62 -5.36
C ALA A 208 -5.67 -21.42 -4.01
N GLY A 209 -5.99 -22.26 -3.01
CA GLY A 209 -5.31 -22.25 -1.72
C GLY A 209 -3.81 -22.56 -1.82
N GLN A 210 -3.37 -23.48 -2.69
CA GLN A 210 -1.95 -23.76 -2.92
C GLN A 210 -1.21 -22.54 -3.50
N VAL A 211 -1.81 -21.87 -4.49
CA VAL A 211 -1.26 -20.64 -5.06
C VAL A 211 -1.15 -19.56 -3.97
N LEU A 212 -2.23 -19.34 -3.23
CA LEU A 212 -2.26 -18.33 -2.17
C LEU A 212 -1.20 -18.58 -1.08
N ALA A 213 -1.04 -19.84 -0.66
CA ALA A 213 -0.01 -20.23 0.30
C ALA A 213 1.41 -19.95 -0.22
N PHE A 214 1.66 -20.18 -1.51
CA PHE A 214 2.95 -19.83 -2.12
C PHE A 214 3.16 -18.32 -2.12
N LEU A 215 2.15 -17.52 -2.51
CA LEU A 215 2.26 -16.05 -2.50
C LEU A 215 2.49 -15.50 -1.08
N GLY A 216 1.93 -16.15 -0.05
CA GLY A 216 2.14 -15.80 1.36
C GLY A 216 3.47 -16.27 1.93
N SER A 217 4.18 -17.16 1.25
CA SER A 217 5.39 -17.80 1.80
C SER A 217 6.60 -16.86 1.87
N GLU A 218 7.57 -17.24 2.70
CA GLU A 218 8.84 -16.53 2.85
C GLU A 218 9.68 -16.54 1.56
N SER A 219 9.52 -17.56 0.69
CA SER A 219 10.20 -17.64 -0.59
C SER A 219 9.90 -16.46 -1.54
N THR A 220 8.81 -15.75 -1.31
CA THR A 220 8.38 -14.56 -2.08
C THR A 220 8.81 -13.24 -1.44
N ALA A 221 9.47 -13.26 -0.28
CA ALA A 221 9.84 -12.06 0.47
C ALA A 221 10.69 -11.06 -0.35
N ALA A 222 11.65 -11.57 -1.11
CA ALA A 222 12.51 -10.72 -1.96
C ALA A 222 11.71 -9.97 -3.04
N ILE A 223 10.69 -10.61 -3.63
CA ILE A 223 9.81 -9.95 -4.62
C ILE A 223 9.00 -8.84 -3.95
N LYS A 224 8.42 -9.11 -2.78
CA LYS A 224 7.67 -8.10 -2.02
C LYS A 224 8.55 -6.90 -1.66
N ALA A 225 9.76 -7.16 -1.19
CA ALA A 225 10.73 -6.14 -0.84
C ALA A 225 11.18 -5.29 -2.04
N SER A 226 11.35 -5.88 -3.24
CA SER A 226 11.72 -5.13 -4.45
C SER A 226 10.65 -4.13 -4.90
N HIS A 227 9.38 -4.38 -4.54
CA HIS A 227 8.26 -3.45 -4.73
C HIS A 227 8.01 -2.52 -3.53
N ALA A 228 8.97 -2.44 -2.61
CA ALA A 228 8.88 -1.60 -1.39
C ALA A 228 7.70 -1.95 -0.44
N PHE A 229 7.23 -3.21 -0.50
CA PHE A 229 6.31 -3.74 0.51
C PHE A 229 7.06 -4.44 1.63
N GLY A 230 6.55 -4.30 2.87
CA GLY A 230 6.91 -5.14 3.99
C GLY A 230 6.14 -6.46 3.99
N ILE A 231 6.47 -7.31 4.97
CA ILE A 231 5.72 -8.53 5.27
C ILE A 231 4.87 -8.22 6.50
N PRO A 232 3.55 -8.47 6.48
CA PRO A 232 2.73 -8.34 7.68
C PRO A 232 3.22 -9.27 8.79
N ALA A 233 3.19 -8.79 10.04
CA ALA A 233 3.55 -9.58 11.23
C ALA A 233 2.48 -10.64 11.55
#